data_9810aa281aeaa96b0170614b2216af9b
#
_entry.id   9810aa281aeaa96b0170614b2216af9b
#
_cell.length_a   1.000
_cell.length_b   1.000
_cell.length_c   1.000
_cell.angle_alpha   90.00
_cell.angle_beta   90.00
_cell.angle_gamma   90.00
#
_symmetry.space_group_name_H-M   'P 1'
#
loop_
_entity.id
_entity.type
_entity.pdbx_description
1 polymer ?
#
loop_
_entity_poly.entity_id
_entity_poly.type
_entity_poly.pdbx_seq_one_letter_code
_entity_poly.pdbx_strand_id
1 'polypeptide(L)'
;MRKIYFGRKSIIICPPDQSALLDPNAILFPYREEKGLTPLADIFKSGDSPTKVYVPTHSQDKAYESLCSCFREVNAAGGLVTNRRGDYLFIKRNGMWDLPKGHQEEGEDLQTCALREVEEETGINTLEVQSYICTTDHCYFRDGRWHLKHSWWYSMLDSEPIELTPQREEDITKATWLAKSAIPFAMENTYPSIEDVVKLFLKKSV
;
A
#
# COMPACT_ATOMS: atom_id res chain seq x y z
N MET A 1 -7.39 -5.09 -13.23
CA MET A 1 -6.18 -5.71 -12.64
C MET A 1 -6.13 -5.39 -11.17
N ARG A 2 -5.99 -6.39 -10.30
CA ARG A 2 -5.83 -6.25 -8.85
C ARG A 2 -4.46 -6.76 -8.44
N LYS A 3 -3.79 -6.07 -7.51
CA LYS A 3 -2.44 -6.41 -7.05
C LYS A 3 -2.43 -6.49 -5.53
N ILE A 4 -2.00 -7.63 -5.00
CA ILE A 4 -1.92 -7.91 -3.58
C ILE A 4 -0.46 -8.12 -3.23
N TYR A 5 0.04 -7.36 -2.24
CA TYR A 5 1.44 -7.33 -1.87
C TYR A 5 1.74 -8.23 -0.67
N PHE A 6 2.89 -8.91 -0.71
CA PHE A 6 3.48 -9.71 0.37
C PHE A 6 4.90 -9.18 0.62
N GLY A 7 5.01 -8.05 1.31
CA GLY A 7 6.26 -7.30 1.40
C GLY A 7 6.71 -6.78 0.03
N ARG A 8 7.85 -7.28 -0.47
CA ARG A 8 8.37 -6.95 -1.82
C ARG A 8 7.82 -7.85 -2.93
N LYS A 9 7.03 -8.86 -2.59
CA LYS A 9 6.44 -9.85 -3.51
C LYS A 9 4.97 -9.51 -3.77
N SER A 10 4.38 -10.05 -4.84
CA SER A 10 2.97 -9.76 -5.14
C SER A 10 2.26 -10.87 -5.91
N ILE A 11 0.94 -10.97 -5.68
CA ILE A 11 -0.01 -11.66 -6.54
C ILE A 11 -0.69 -10.60 -7.42
N ILE A 12 -0.81 -10.89 -8.71
CA ILE A 12 -1.41 -10.00 -9.70
C ILE A 12 -2.53 -10.75 -10.41
N ILE A 13 -3.78 -10.41 -10.10
CA ILE A 13 -4.97 -10.92 -10.79
C ILE A 13 -5.23 -10.03 -12.00
N CYS A 14 -5.18 -10.59 -13.19
CA CYS A 14 -5.26 -9.82 -14.44
C CYS A 14 -6.09 -10.53 -15.53
N PRO A 15 -6.52 -9.82 -16.58
CA PRO A 15 -7.09 -10.44 -17.77
C PRO A 15 -6.06 -11.37 -18.45
N PRO A 16 -6.48 -12.48 -19.08
CA PRO A 16 -5.57 -13.47 -19.69
C PRO A 16 -4.68 -12.88 -20.80
N ASP A 17 -5.20 -11.94 -21.57
CA ASP A 17 -4.48 -11.26 -22.67
C ASP A 17 -3.35 -10.36 -22.15
N GLN A 18 -3.45 -9.84 -20.94
CA GLN A 18 -2.41 -9.02 -20.32
C GLN A 18 -1.29 -9.85 -19.71
N SER A 19 -1.50 -11.14 -19.45
CA SER A 19 -0.48 -12.04 -18.87
C SER A 19 0.69 -12.29 -19.83
N ALA A 20 0.48 -12.22 -21.13
CA ALA A 20 1.52 -12.42 -22.15
C ALA A 20 2.53 -11.26 -22.29
N LEU A 21 2.20 -10.08 -21.72
CA LEU A 21 3.04 -8.87 -21.77
C LEU A 21 3.94 -8.74 -20.52
N LEU A 22 3.94 -9.75 -19.66
CA LEU A 22 4.53 -9.67 -18.33
C LEU A 22 5.92 -10.32 -18.30
N ASP A 23 6.66 -10.02 -17.21
CA ASP A 23 7.98 -10.54 -16.91
C ASP A 23 8.15 -12.01 -17.37
N PRO A 24 9.11 -12.33 -18.24
CA PRO A 24 9.31 -13.71 -18.71
C PRO A 24 9.66 -14.71 -17.60
N ASN A 25 10.05 -14.23 -16.41
CA ASN A 25 10.29 -15.04 -15.23
C ASN A 25 9.06 -15.13 -14.30
N ALA A 26 7.90 -14.65 -14.74
CA ALA A 26 6.69 -14.68 -13.94
C ALA A 26 6.11 -16.09 -13.82
N ILE A 27 5.69 -16.45 -12.61
CA ILE A 27 4.91 -17.67 -12.41
C ILE A 27 3.44 -17.37 -12.72
N LEU A 28 2.86 -18.21 -13.61
CA LEU A 28 1.42 -18.19 -13.89
C LEU A 28 0.72 -19.22 -13.03
N PHE A 29 -0.29 -18.78 -12.28
CA PHE A 29 -1.16 -19.64 -11.48
C PHE A 29 -2.57 -19.60 -12.06
N PRO A 30 -3.06 -20.70 -12.69
CA PRO A 30 -4.38 -20.71 -13.31
C PRO A 30 -5.47 -20.73 -12.23
N TYR A 31 -6.36 -19.74 -12.28
CA TYR A 31 -7.54 -19.73 -11.41
C TYR A 31 -8.61 -20.70 -11.91
N ARG A 32 -9.12 -21.52 -10.97
CA ARG A 32 -10.28 -22.41 -11.16
C ARG A 32 -11.23 -22.19 -10.01
N GLU A 33 -12.49 -21.86 -10.30
CA GLU A 33 -13.50 -21.53 -9.27
C GLU A 33 -13.64 -22.65 -8.23
N GLU A 34 -13.60 -23.93 -8.66
CA GLU A 34 -13.79 -25.08 -7.79
C GLU A 34 -12.62 -25.28 -6.79
N LYS A 35 -11.44 -24.75 -7.10
CA LYS A 35 -10.23 -24.92 -6.28
C LYS A 35 -9.86 -23.67 -5.48
N GLY A 36 -10.41 -22.52 -5.85
CA GLY A 36 -10.08 -21.24 -5.24
C GLY A 36 -8.59 -20.88 -5.34
N LEU A 37 -8.17 -19.90 -4.55
CA LEU A 37 -6.78 -19.42 -4.48
C LEU A 37 -6.14 -19.62 -3.08
N THR A 38 -6.80 -20.37 -2.19
CA THR A 38 -6.35 -20.59 -0.81
C THR A 38 -4.88 -21.04 -0.69
N PRO A 39 -4.37 -21.99 -1.53
CA PRO A 39 -2.99 -22.43 -1.43
C PRO A 39 -1.97 -21.36 -1.85
N LEU A 40 -2.40 -20.34 -2.58
CA LEU A 40 -1.50 -19.37 -3.19
C LEU A 40 -0.80 -18.48 -2.16
N ALA A 41 -1.49 -18.12 -1.07
CA ALA A 41 -0.91 -17.32 0.01
C ALA A 41 0.26 -18.05 0.70
N ASP A 42 0.17 -19.35 0.83
CA ASP A 42 1.18 -20.15 1.53
C ASP A 42 2.51 -20.25 0.77
N ILE A 43 2.50 -20.01 -0.55
CA ILE A 43 3.72 -19.93 -1.36
C ILE A 43 4.65 -18.83 -0.82
N PHE A 44 4.10 -17.75 -0.24
CA PHE A 44 4.89 -16.63 0.26
C PHE A 44 5.39 -16.78 1.70
N LYS A 45 5.09 -17.91 2.38
CA LYS A 45 5.64 -18.22 3.71
C LYS A 45 7.14 -18.56 3.66
N SER A 46 7.63 -19.10 2.54
CA SER A 46 9.03 -19.48 2.38
C SER A 46 9.88 -18.34 1.82
N GLY A 47 11.18 -18.31 2.18
CA GLY A 47 12.14 -17.35 1.67
C GLY A 47 12.36 -17.44 0.15
N ASP A 48 12.30 -18.66 -0.40
CA ASP A 48 12.57 -18.98 -1.82
C ASP A 48 11.33 -18.78 -2.73
N SER A 49 10.29 -18.13 -2.24
CA SER A 49 9.07 -17.89 -3.02
C SER A 49 9.31 -16.88 -4.17
N PRO A 50 8.54 -16.99 -5.27
CA PRO A 50 8.66 -16.10 -6.42
C PRO A 50 8.36 -14.64 -6.03
N THR A 51 8.96 -13.69 -6.76
CA THR A 51 8.71 -12.26 -6.53
C THR A 51 7.33 -11.83 -7.03
N LYS A 52 6.85 -12.46 -8.11
CA LYS A 52 5.52 -12.17 -8.69
C LYS A 52 4.83 -13.46 -9.12
N VAL A 53 3.55 -13.56 -8.78
CA VAL A 53 2.66 -14.61 -9.28
C VAL A 53 1.50 -13.94 -9.99
N TYR A 54 1.26 -14.33 -11.23
CA TYR A 54 0.14 -13.84 -12.01
C TYR A 54 -1.00 -14.86 -12.02
N VAL A 55 -2.21 -14.36 -11.85
CA VAL A 55 -3.45 -15.12 -11.89
C VAL A 55 -4.29 -14.62 -13.06
N PRO A 56 -4.04 -15.14 -14.28
CA PRO A 56 -4.80 -14.73 -15.45
C PRO A 56 -6.21 -15.32 -15.40
N THR A 57 -7.23 -14.45 -15.44
CA THR A 57 -8.64 -14.84 -15.43
C THR A 57 -9.55 -13.74 -15.96
N HIS A 58 -10.68 -14.12 -16.58
CA HIS A 58 -11.77 -13.19 -16.89
C HIS A 58 -12.64 -12.88 -15.66
N SER A 59 -12.65 -13.77 -14.64
CA SER A 59 -13.41 -13.62 -13.39
C SER A 59 -12.56 -13.00 -12.28
N GLN A 60 -12.01 -11.79 -12.51
CA GLN A 60 -11.04 -11.17 -11.59
C GLN A 60 -11.64 -10.94 -10.19
N ASP A 61 -12.91 -10.50 -10.09
CA ASP A 61 -13.55 -10.23 -8.80
C ASP A 61 -13.75 -11.52 -8.00
N LYS A 62 -14.23 -12.59 -8.62
CA LYS A 62 -14.36 -13.90 -7.96
C LYS A 62 -13.00 -14.46 -7.51
N ALA A 63 -11.96 -14.30 -8.33
CA ALA A 63 -10.60 -14.70 -7.95
C ALA A 63 -10.09 -13.90 -6.75
N TYR A 64 -10.33 -12.60 -6.73
CA TYR A 64 -9.97 -11.73 -5.62
C TYR A 64 -10.74 -12.12 -4.33
N GLU A 65 -12.06 -12.26 -4.40
CA GLU A 65 -12.89 -12.71 -3.27
C GLU A 65 -12.45 -14.06 -2.72
N SER A 66 -12.14 -15.02 -3.61
CA SER A 66 -11.60 -16.33 -3.23
C SER A 66 -10.25 -16.22 -2.51
N LEU A 67 -9.39 -15.25 -2.88
CA LEU A 67 -8.14 -15.01 -2.18
C LEU A 67 -8.39 -14.33 -0.83
N CYS A 68 -9.26 -13.31 -0.79
CA CYS A 68 -9.61 -12.57 0.44
C CYS A 68 -10.19 -13.49 1.51
N SER A 69 -11.01 -14.49 1.13
CA SER A 69 -11.61 -15.44 2.07
C SER A 69 -10.59 -16.22 2.91
N CYS A 70 -9.31 -16.23 2.51
CA CYS A 70 -8.22 -16.89 3.23
C CYS A 70 -7.60 -16.02 4.34
N PHE A 71 -7.99 -14.75 4.43
CA PHE A 71 -7.35 -13.76 5.28
C PHE A 71 -8.29 -13.21 6.34
N ARG A 72 -7.71 -12.71 7.43
CA ARG A 72 -8.39 -11.76 8.29
C ARG A 72 -8.22 -10.37 7.69
N GLU A 73 -9.31 -9.78 7.20
CA GLU A 73 -9.29 -8.45 6.63
C GLU A 73 -9.24 -7.38 7.71
N VAL A 74 -8.45 -6.33 7.49
CA VAL A 74 -8.35 -5.15 8.34
C VAL A 74 -8.24 -3.90 7.46
N ASN A 75 -8.88 -2.82 7.88
CA ASN A 75 -8.78 -1.54 7.20
C ASN A 75 -7.69 -0.68 7.82
N ALA A 76 -7.07 0.14 6.98
CA ALA A 76 -6.14 1.18 7.35
C ALA A 76 -6.33 2.36 6.40
N ALA A 77 -5.96 3.55 6.84
CA ALA A 77 -5.96 4.72 5.97
C ALA A 77 -4.72 5.57 6.21
N GLY A 78 -4.37 6.38 5.22
CA GLY A 78 -3.21 7.25 5.31
C GLY A 78 -3.17 8.31 4.21
N GLY A 79 -2.12 9.12 4.23
CA GLY A 79 -2.01 10.28 3.37
C GLY A 79 -0.74 10.38 2.55
N LEU A 80 -0.90 10.81 1.29
CA LEU A 80 0.16 11.46 0.54
C LEU A 80 -0.05 12.97 0.70
N VAL A 81 0.77 13.57 1.57
CA VAL A 81 0.64 14.97 1.97
C VAL A 81 1.58 15.85 1.17
N THR A 82 1.08 16.98 0.67
CA THR A 82 1.87 18.04 0.09
C THR A 82 1.77 19.30 0.96
N ASN A 83 2.82 20.12 0.99
CA ASN A 83 2.78 21.45 1.59
C ASN A 83 2.60 22.55 0.53
N ARG A 84 2.42 23.79 0.95
CA ARG A 84 2.27 24.94 0.04
C ARG A 84 3.50 25.22 -0.85
N ARG A 85 4.66 24.64 -0.54
CA ARG A 85 5.88 24.73 -1.37
C ARG A 85 5.92 23.67 -2.45
N GLY A 86 4.98 22.70 -2.42
CA GLY A 86 4.96 21.55 -3.33
C GLY A 86 5.92 20.43 -2.93
N ASP A 87 6.41 20.41 -1.68
CA ASP A 87 7.16 19.30 -1.13
C ASP A 87 6.21 18.20 -0.63
N TYR A 88 6.69 16.96 -0.58
CA TYR A 88 5.94 15.76 -0.24
C TYR A 88 6.41 15.21 1.10
N LEU A 89 5.47 14.88 1.98
CA LEU A 89 5.77 14.24 3.26
C LEU A 89 6.10 12.77 3.07
N PHE A 90 7.22 12.36 3.64
CA PHE A 90 7.62 10.96 3.77
C PHE A 90 8.04 10.66 5.19
N ILE A 91 7.79 9.42 5.60
CA ILE A 91 8.34 8.87 6.84
C ILE A 91 9.39 7.80 6.52
N LYS A 92 10.27 7.51 7.50
CA LYS A 92 11.19 6.38 7.43
C LYS A 92 10.85 5.42 8.55
N ARG A 93 10.29 4.27 8.18
CA ARG A 93 9.85 3.20 9.10
C ARG A 93 10.63 1.92 8.81
N ASN A 94 11.20 1.28 9.82
CA ASN A 94 12.03 0.08 9.66
C ASN A 94 13.16 0.25 8.60
N GLY A 95 13.74 1.46 8.52
CA GLY A 95 14.80 1.77 7.56
C GLY A 95 14.35 2.03 6.12
N MET A 96 13.06 1.87 5.80
CA MET A 96 12.47 2.09 4.47
C MET A 96 11.65 3.38 4.42
N TRP A 97 11.62 4.02 3.25
CA TRP A 97 10.71 5.13 3.01
C TRP A 97 9.28 4.62 2.90
N ASP A 98 8.35 5.31 3.53
CA ASP A 98 6.93 4.99 3.58
C ASP A 98 6.10 6.28 3.60
N LEU A 99 4.79 6.13 3.47
CA LEU A 99 3.81 7.19 3.70
C LEU A 99 3.09 6.93 5.03
N PRO A 100 2.72 7.98 5.79
CA PRO A 100 2.05 7.83 7.08
C PRO A 100 0.66 7.19 6.91
N LYS A 101 0.36 6.18 7.76
CA LYS A 101 -0.89 5.39 7.73
C LYS A 101 -0.98 4.42 8.89
N GLY A 102 -2.17 4.16 9.35
CA GLY A 102 -2.39 3.13 10.35
C GLY A 102 -3.80 2.55 10.34
N HIS A 103 -4.14 1.79 11.36
CA HIS A 103 -5.38 1.02 11.39
C HIS A 103 -6.59 1.87 11.70
N GLN A 104 -7.70 1.58 10.99
CA GLN A 104 -8.99 2.16 11.29
C GLN A 104 -9.50 1.71 12.67
N GLU A 105 -9.92 2.64 13.50
CA GLU A 105 -10.54 2.37 14.79
C GLU A 105 -12.05 2.08 14.64
N GLU A 106 -12.65 1.50 15.69
CA GLU A 106 -14.08 1.18 15.68
C GLU A 106 -14.93 2.46 15.65
N GLY A 107 -15.87 2.53 14.69
CA GLY A 107 -16.74 3.70 14.50
C GLY A 107 -16.11 4.88 13.75
N GLU A 108 -14.84 4.79 13.38
CA GLU A 108 -14.13 5.82 12.63
C GLU A 108 -14.38 5.67 11.13
N ASP A 109 -14.58 6.76 10.38
CA ASP A 109 -14.55 6.71 8.93
C ASP A 109 -13.11 6.78 8.40
N LEU A 110 -12.91 6.36 7.13
CA LEU A 110 -11.56 6.23 6.56
C LEU A 110 -10.82 7.55 6.35
N GLN A 111 -11.52 8.68 6.15
CA GLN A 111 -10.87 9.99 6.02
C GLN A 111 -10.41 10.49 7.37
N THR A 112 -11.23 10.32 8.41
CA THR A 112 -10.88 10.63 9.79
C THR A 112 -9.68 9.80 10.24
N CYS A 113 -9.71 8.48 9.97
CA CYS A 113 -8.57 7.59 10.21
C CYS A 113 -7.29 8.11 9.52
N ALA A 114 -7.37 8.47 8.25
CA ALA A 114 -6.20 8.96 7.52
C ALA A 114 -5.62 10.26 8.09
N LEU A 115 -6.47 11.19 8.53
CA LEU A 115 -6.03 12.43 9.17
C LEU A 115 -5.36 12.16 10.52
N ARG A 116 -6.02 11.36 11.38
CA ARG A 116 -5.49 10.98 12.70
C ARG A 116 -4.13 10.29 12.58
N GLU A 117 -4.01 9.32 11.71
CA GLU A 117 -2.76 8.57 11.54
C GLU A 117 -1.61 9.43 11.00
N VAL A 118 -1.88 10.36 10.07
CA VAL A 118 -0.86 11.32 9.62
C VAL A 118 -0.44 12.25 10.77
N GLU A 119 -1.40 12.72 11.58
CA GLU A 119 -1.11 13.55 12.76
C GLU A 119 -0.28 12.79 13.79
N GLU A 120 -0.68 11.56 14.15
CA GLU A 120 0.03 10.73 15.15
C GLU A 120 1.45 10.37 14.71
N GLU A 121 1.63 9.95 13.46
CA GLU A 121 2.93 9.52 12.93
C GLU A 121 3.91 10.67 12.64
N THR A 122 3.41 11.93 12.48
CA THR A 122 4.24 13.06 12.00
C THR A 122 4.11 14.36 12.78
N GLY A 123 3.09 14.50 13.63
CA GLY A 123 2.81 15.72 14.40
C GLY A 123 2.04 16.80 13.63
N ILE A 124 1.67 16.57 12.35
CA ILE A 124 0.95 17.57 11.55
C ILE A 124 -0.55 17.52 11.86
N ASN A 125 -1.13 18.65 12.29
CA ASN A 125 -2.56 18.75 12.64
C ASN A 125 -3.34 19.81 11.82
N THR A 126 -2.75 20.30 10.73
CA THR A 126 -3.32 21.34 9.86
C THR A 126 -3.66 20.81 8.47
N LEU A 127 -4.08 19.53 8.43
CA LEU A 127 -4.31 18.77 7.20
C LEU A 127 -5.71 18.98 6.62
N GLU A 128 -5.78 19.14 5.31
CA GLU A 128 -7.03 19.10 4.55
C GLU A 128 -7.01 17.94 3.55
N VAL A 129 -7.99 17.03 3.65
CA VAL A 129 -8.18 15.97 2.65
C VAL A 129 -8.63 16.59 1.34
N GLN A 130 -7.91 16.32 0.25
CA GLN A 130 -8.22 16.83 -1.08
C GLN A 130 -8.99 15.81 -1.93
N SER A 131 -8.48 14.58 -2.03
CA SER A 131 -9.11 13.54 -2.84
C SER A 131 -8.64 12.14 -2.45
N TYR A 132 -9.46 11.14 -2.80
CA TYR A 132 -9.07 9.74 -2.77
C TYR A 132 -8.11 9.42 -3.92
N ILE A 133 -7.02 8.74 -3.63
CA ILE A 133 -6.00 8.30 -4.62
C ILE A 133 -6.31 6.87 -5.10
N CYS A 134 -6.21 5.91 -4.19
CA CYS A 134 -6.43 4.49 -4.44
C CYS A 134 -6.46 3.69 -3.12
N THR A 135 -6.76 2.39 -3.23
CA THR A 135 -6.56 1.41 -2.16
C THR A 135 -5.43 0.45 -2.57
N THR A 136 -4.58 0.09 -1.61
CA THR A 136 -3.57 -0.97 -1.78
C THR A 136 -3.83 -2.09 -0.80
N ASP A 137 -3.64 -3.34 -1.28
CA ASP A 137 -3.86 -4.57 -0.52
C ASP A 137 -2.52 -5.16 -0.10
N HIS A 138 -2.25 -5.28 1.19
CA HIS A 138 -1.00 -5.79 1.72
C HIS A 138 -1.24 -6.95 2.69
N CYS A 139 -0.65 -8.11 2.39
CA CYS A 139 -0.72 -9.30 3.23
C CYS A 139 0.50 -9.41 4.13
N TYR A 140 0.25 -9.81 5.37
CA TYR A 140 1.30 -10.16 6.34
C TYR A 140 0.84 -11.33 7.21
N PHE A 141 1.81 -12.12 7.68
CA PHE A 141 1.54 -13.26 8.55
C PHE A 141 1.79 -12.85 10.01
N ARG A 142 0.76 -12.98 10.85
CA ARG A 142 0.82 -12.63 12.27
C ARG A 142 -0.12 -13.55 13.06
N ASP A 143 0.30 -13.94 14.26
CA ASP A 143 -0.50 -14.76 15.20
C ASP A 143 -1.04 -16.05 14.54
N GLY A 144 -0.19 -16.73 13.74
CA GLY A 144 -0.52 -18.00 13.10
C GLY A 144 -1.44 -17.92 11.89
N ARG A 145 -1.81 -16.71 11.43
CA ARG A 145 -2.72 -16.50 10.29
C ARG A 145 -2.28 -15.38 9.37
N TRP A 146 -2.77 -15.42 8.15
CA TRP A 146 -2.64 -14.33 7.21
C TRP A 146 -3.64 -13.21 7.50
N HIS A 147 -3.17 -11.97 7.41
CA HIS A 147 -3.99 -10.75 7.43
C HIS A 147 -3.89 -10.08 6.08
N LEU A 148 -5.00 -9.50 5.63
CA LEU A 148 -5.07 -8.64 4.45
C LEU A 148 -5.44 -7.23 4.91
N LYS A 149 -4.50 -6.31 4.78
CA LYS A 149 -4.69 -4.91 5.12
C LYS A 149 -5.03 -4.11 3.86
N HIS A 150 -6.24 -3.56 3.83
CA HIS A 150 -6.69 -2.59 2.84
C HIS A 150 -6.27 -1.21 3.30
N SER A 151 -5.29 -0.60 2.63
CA SER A 151 -4.84 0.75 2.95
C SER A 151 -5.44 1.74 1.97
N TRP A 152 -6.29 2.63 2.49
CA TRP A 152 -6.98 3.68 1.74
C TRP A 152 -6.12 4.95 1.74
N TRP A 153 -5.75 5.41 0.55
CA TRP A 153 -4.83 6.52 0.40
C TRP A 153 -5.54 7.77 -0.06
N TYR A 154 -5.31 8.87 0.65
CA TYR A 154 -5.84 10.18 0.34
C TYR A 154 -4.72 11.17 0.04
N SER A 155 -4.95 12.06 -0.94
CA SER A 155 -4.11 13.24 -1.08
C SER A 155 -4.55 14.29 -0.06
N MET A 156 -3.57 14.93 0.57
CA MET A 156 -3.79 15.92 1.61
C MET A 156 -2.90 17.14 1.36
N LEU A 157 -3.36 18.28 1.82
CA LEU A 157 -2.63 19.53 1.84
C LEU A 157 -2.37 19.95 3.29
N ASP A 158 -1.10 20.20 3.62
CA ASP A 158 -0.72 20.87 4.84
C ASP A 158 -0.64 22.39 4.59
N SER A 159 -1.43 23.15 5.31
CA SER A 159 -1.55 24.60 5.14
C SER A 159 -0.56 25.41 5.97
N GLU A 160 0.01 24.84 7.02
CA GLU A 160 0.87 25.51 7.99
C GLU A 160 2.24 24.84 8.10
N PRO A 161 3.34 25.59 8.13
CA PRO A 161 4.65 25.02 8.36
C PRO A 161 4.81 24.70 9.85
N ILE A 162 4.79 23.40 10.20
CA ILE A 162 5.08 22.93 11.55
C ILE A 162 6.31 22.03 11.59
N GLU A 163 6.92 21.89 12.77
CA GLU A 163 8.02 20.97 12.99
C GLU A 163 7.48 19.54 13.03
N LEU A 164 8.10 18.67 12.23
CA LEU A 164 7.70 17.25 12.15
C LEU A 164 8.22 16.48 13.36
N THR A 165 7.32 15.72 14.00
CA THR A 165 7.62 14.88 15.16
C THR A 165 7.33 13.42 14.84
N PRO A 166 8.32 12.59 14.47
CA PRO A 166 8.09 11.19 14.14
C PRO A 166 7.71 10.37 15.38
N GLN A 167 6.67 9.54 15.26
CA GLN A 167 6.19 8.63 16.31
C GLN A 167 7.17 7.45 16.47
N ARG A 168 8.04 7.54 17.45
CA ARG A 168 9.13 6.56 17.69
C ARG A 168 8.62 5.18 18.11
N GLU A 169 7.49 5.12 18.78
CA GLU A 169 6.84 3.90 19.28
C GLU A 169 6.40 2.98 18.13
N GLU A 170 6.24 3.54 16.92
CA GLU A 170 5.90 2.80 15.71
C GLU A 170 7.10 2.56 14.76
N ASP A 171 8.32 2.59 15.28
CA ASP A 171 9.57 2.41 14.52
C ASP A 171 9.78 3.50 13.43
N ILE A 172 9.11 4.64 13.55
CA ILE A 172 9.30 5.78 12.65
C ILE A 172 10.51 6.59 13.13
N THR A 173 11.59 6.45 12.39
CA THR A 173 12.88 7.09 12.75
C THR A 173 13.01 8.50 12.18
N LYS A 174 12.21 8.86 11.17
CA LYS A 174 12.23 10.16 10.50
C LYS A 174 10.89 10.48 9.88
N ALA A 175 10.45 11.75 10.00
CA ALA A 175 9.44 12.37 9.16
C ALA A 175 10.11 13.55 8.46
N THR A 176 9.87 13.77 7.17
CA THR A 176 10.56 14.83 6.42
C THR A 176 9.80 15.20 5.15
N TRP A 177 9.96 16.45 4.76
CA TRP A 177 9.52 16.97 3.47
C TRP A 177 10.58 16.70 2.40
N LEU A 178 10.17 16.12 1.28
CA LEU A 178 11.02 15.88 0.11
C LEU A 178 10.52 16.69 -1.07
N ALA A 179 11.43 17.43 -1.71
CA ALA A 179 11.13 18.06 -2.99
C ALA A 179 10.80 17.00 -4.06
N LYS A 180 9.99 17.35 -5.05
CA LYS A 180 9.58 16.43 -6.13
C LYS A 180 10.79 15.74 -6.80
N SER A 181 11.91 16.45 -6.94
CA SER A 181 13.17 15.92 -7.51
C SER A 181 13.85 14.86 -6.66
N ALA A 182 13.56 14.79 -5.35
CA ALA A 182 14.13 13.80 -4.43
C ALA A 182 13.28 12.53 -4.31
N ILE A 183 12.05 12.53 -4.84
CA ILE A 183 11.16 11.35 -4.78
C ILE A 183 11.79 10.11 -5.42
N PRO A 184 12.43 10.15 -6.61
CA PRO A 184 13.07 8.97 -7.21
C PRO A 184 14.05 8.28 -6.26
N PHE A 185 14.85 9.05 -5.52
CA PHE A 185 15.79 8.51 -4.53
C PHE A 185 15.05 7.79 -3.37
N ALA A 186 13.95 8.36 -2.88
CA ALA A 186 13.14 7.69 -1.85
C ALA A 186 12.54 6.38 -2.37
N MET A 187 12.15 6.32 -3.65
CA MET A 187 11.56 5.13 -4.28
C MET A 187 12.55 3.97 -4.45
N GLU A 188 13.86 4.20 -4.44
CA GLU A 188 14.87 3.13 -4.47
C GLU A 188 14.83 2.24 -3.23
N ASN A 189 14.37 2.79 -2.10
CA ASN A 189 14.28 2.05 -0.82
C ASN A 189 12.89 2.20 -0.17
N THR A 190 11.85 1.83 -0.91
CA THR A 190 10.46 1.84 -0.44
C THR A 190 9.78 0.49 -0.71
N TYR A 191 8.55 0.34 -0.22
CA TYR A 191 7.71 -0.81 -0.56
C TYR A 191 7.07 -0.64 -1.94
N PRO A 192 6.91 -1.71 -2.74
CA PRO A 192 6.28 -1.63 -4.06
C PRO A 192 4.86 -1.06 -4.04
N SER A 193 4.11 -1.26 -2.94
CA SER A 193 2.78 -0.67 -2.75
C SER A 193 2.84 0.86 -2.65
N ILE A 194 3.82 1.39 -1.93
CA ILE A 194 4.02 2.83 -1.77
C ILE A 194 4.49 3.47 -3.08
N GLU A 195 5.40 2.79 -3.78
CA GLU A 195 5.83 3.23 -5.11
C GLU A 195 4.66 3.37 -6.08
N ASP A 196 3.72 2.40 -6.07
CA ASP A 196 2.52 2.43 -6.93
C ASP A 196 1.58 3.59 -6.53
N VAL A 197 1.37 3.87 -5.24
CA VAL A 197 0.59 5.04 -4.76
C VAL A 197 1.20 6.35 -5.25
N VAL A 198 2.49 6.54 -5.05
CA VAL A 198 3.21 7.76 -5.45
C VAL A 198 3.15 7.95 -6.97
N LYS A 199 3.42 6.89 -7.75
CA LYS A 199 3.33 6.93 -9.23
C LYS A 199 1.93 7.29 -9.71
N LEU A 200 0.89 6.74 -9.09
CA LEU A 200 -0.49 7.02 -9.47
C LEU A 200 -0.86 8.48 -9.18
N PHE A 201 -0.47 9.00 -8.02
CA PHE A 201 -0.70 10.39 -7.65
C PHE A 201 0.00 11.35 -8.61
N LEU A 202 1.30 11.14 -8.86
CA LEU A 202 2.08 12.02 -9.74
C LEU A 202 1.57 12.04 -11.19
N LYS A 203 0.98 10.93 -11.67
CA LYS A 203 0.33 10.89 -13.00
C LYS A 203 -0.97 11.69 -13.08
N LYS A 204 -1.70 11.80 -11.97
CA LYS A 204 -2.96 12.58 -11.91
C LYS A 204 -2.70 14.08 -11.74
N SER A 205 -1.50 14.47 -11.29
CA SER A 205 -1.11 15.86 -11.01
C SER A 205 -0.43 16.56 -12.20
N VAL A 206 -0.45 15.93 -13.39
CA VAL A 206 -0.04 16.47 -14.68
C VAL A 206 -1.28 16.68 -15.55
#